data_510f48f88049dc22aa128f78ae28eec4
#
_entry.id   510f48f88049dc22aa128f78ae28eec4
#
_cell.length_a   1.000
_cell.length_b   1.000
_cell.length_c   1.000
_cell.angle_alpha   90.00
_cell.angle_beta   90.00
_cell.angle_gamma   90.00
#
_symmetry.space_group_name_H-M   'P 1'
#
loop_
_entity.id
_entity.type
_entity.pdbx_description
1 polymer ?
#
loop_
_entity_poly.entity_id
_entity_poly.type
_entity_poly.pdbx_seq_one_letter_code
_entity_poly.pdbx_strand_id
1 'polypeptide(L)'
;MKRRIFGLETEYGIICTPKQPNSKPMSIQNTVMYLFREIIHGRMYPDVFLENGARFYQDIGCHPEYATPECDDVIDLVAHDKAGERILAQLARSAERRMKSDGFDGAVSVFKNNTDTPGNTFGCHENYLMDRRVTFRQLASKLIPFFVTRQVFSGAGKIKPEKDGRYSISQRAQHIRE
;
A
#
# COMPACT_ATOMS: atom_id res chain seq x y z
N MET A 1 7.28 -29.89 -3.63
CA MET A 1 7.76 -28.76 -2.80
C MET A 1 6.92 -28.68 -1.53
N LYS A 2 7.53 -28.36 -0.39
CA LYS A 2 6.72 -28.00 0.79
C LYS A 2 6.00 -26.69 0.48
N ARG A 3 4.68 -26.62 0.71
CA ARG A 3 3.91 -25.39 0.61
C ARG A 3 4.50 -24.35 1.57
N ARG A 4 4.63 -23.13 1.12
CA ARG A 4 5.07 -21.99 1.94
C ARG A 4 3.91 -21.04 2.07
N ILE A 5 3.75 -20.49 3.25
CA ILE A 5 2.77 -19.44 3.51
C ILE A 5 3.45 -18.10 3.32
N PHE A 6 2.77 -17.22 2.62
CA PHE A 6 3.20 -15.86 2.33
C PHE A 6 2.01 -14.91 2.18
N GLY A 7 2.27 -13.62 2.25
CA GLY A 7 1.28 -12.57 2.08
C GLY A 7 1.92 -11.27 1.65
N LEU A 8 1.09 -10.32 1.23
CA LEU A 8 1.48 -8.96 0.87
C LEU A 8 0.77 -7.94 1.75
N GLU A 9 1.46 -6.86 2.08
CA GLU A 9 0.90 -5.64 2.65
C GLU A 9 1.18 -4.50 1.68
N THR A 10 0.14 -3.82 1.24
CA THR A 10 0.28 -2.72 0.29
C THR A 10 -0.30 -1.44 0.88
N GLU A 11 0.55 -0.44 1.03
CA GLU A 11 0.14 0.92 1.35
C GLU A 11 -0.32 1.67 0.10
N TYR A 12 -1.33 2.49 0.26
CA TYR A 12 -1.87 3.33 -0.82
C TYR A 12 -1.75 4.81 -0.47
N GLY A 13 -1.39 5.60 -1.46
CA GLY A 13 -1.58 7.03 -1.40
C GLY A 13 -3.04 7.39 -1.67
N ILE A 14 -3.54 8.43 -1.00
CA ILE A 14 -4.91 8.90 -1.18
C ILE A 14 -4.95 10.42 -1.18
N ILE A 15 -5.71 10.99 -2.10
CA ILE A 15 -6.01 12.42 -2.14
C ILE A 15 -7.48 12.63 -2.48
N CYS A 16 -8.04 13.76 -2.04
CA CYS A 16 -9.37 14.19 -2.44
C CYS A 16 -9.31 15.56 -3.07
N THR A 17 -9.63 15.64 -4.36
CA THR A 17 -9.64 16.88 -5.12
C THR A 17 -11.07 17.42 -5.21
N PRO A 18 -11.34 18.68 -4.82
CA PRO A 18 -12.65 19.27 -4.95
C PRO A 18 -13.02 19.44 -6.44
N LYS A 19 -14.28 19.19 -6.77
CA LYS A 19 -14.81 19.41 -8.14
C LYS A 19 -15.19 20.86 -8.39
N GLN A 20 -15.38 21.64 -7.33
CA GLN A 20 -15.70 23.06 -7.45
C GLN A 20 -14.41 23.89 -7.59
N PRO A 21 -14.35 24.82 -8.56
CA PRO A 21 -13.22 25.74 -8.69
C PRO A 21 -12.99 26.53 -7.39
N ASN A 22 -11.73 26.75 -7.03
CA ASN A 22 -11.30 27.50 -5.86
C ASN A 22 -11.67 26.92 -4.47
N SER A 23 -12.23 25.72 -4.40
CA SER A 23 -12.44 25.03 -3.14
C SER A 23 -11.13 24.44 -2.62
N LYS A 24 -10.93 24.48 -1.30
CA LYS A 24 -9.74 23.87 -0.69
C LYS A 24 -9.84 22.34 -0.76
N PRO A 25 -8.74 21.63 -1.07
CA PRO A 25 -8.69 20.17 -0.97
C PRO A 25 -9.04 19.71 0.45
N MET A 26 -9.66 18.55 0.54
CA MET A 26 -9.83 17.88 1.84
C MET A 26 -8.49 17.37 2.34
N SER A 27 -8.26 17.44 3.66
CA SER A 27 -7.04 16.86 4.24
C SER A 27 -7.00 15.34 4.02
N ILE A 28 -5.80 14.78 3.92
CA ILE A 28 -5.60 13.32 3.77
C ILE A 28 -6.27 12.60 4.93
N GLN A 29 -6.09 13.07 6.15
CA GLN A 29 -6.70 12.47 7.35
C GLN A 29 -8.23 12.40 7.25
N ASN A 30 -8.89 13.49 6.86
CA ASN A 30 -10.35 13.48 6.69
C ASN A 30 -10.78 12.58 5.55
N THR A 31 -10.04 12.55 4.44
CA THR A 31 -10.31 11.66 3.31
C THR A 31 -10.25 10.19 3.74
N VAL A 32 -9.24 9.82 4.52
CA VAL A 32 -9.09 8.46 5.09
C VAL A 32 -10.22 8.14 6.06
N MET A 33 -10.63 9.08 6.90
CA MET A 33 -11.79 8.86 7.78
C MET A 33 -13.08 8.58 6.99
N TYR A 34 -13.32 9.30 5.90
CA TYR A 34 -14.46 9.00 5.01
C TYR A 34 -14.33 7.65 4.33
N LEU A 35 -13.13 7.28 3.90
CA LEU A 35 -12.84 5.99 3.28
C LEU A 35 -13.22 4.82 4.20
N PHE A 36 -12.79 4.88 5.46
CA PHE A 36 -13.02 3.80 6.41
C PHE A 36 -14.41 3.79 7.04
N ARG A 37 -15.16 4.88 6.98
CA ARG A 37 -16.45 5.04 7.67
C ARG A 37 -17.46 3.92 7.40
N GLU A 38 -17.38 3.29 6.24
CA GLU A 38 -18.28 2.19 5.86
C GLU A 38 -18.00 0.89 6.62
N ILE A 39 -16.73 0.62 6.89
CA ILE A 39 -16.30 -0.68 7.36
C ILE A 39 -15.95 -0.73 8.85
N ILE A 40 -15.73 0.43 9.49
CA ILE A 40 -15.35 0.46 10.91
C ILE A 40 -16.53 0.20 11.86
N HIS A 41 -17.79 0.28 11.39
CA HIS A 41 -19.00 -0.01 12.19
C HIS A 41 -18.97 0.56 13.62
N GLY A 42 -18.58 1.84 13.77
CA GLY A 42 -18.50 2.52 15.07
C GLY A 42 -17.24 2.23 15.89
N ARG A 43 -16.26 1.49 15.37
CA ARG A 43 -14.96 1.33 16.01
C ARG A 43 -14.18 2.64 15.98
N MET A 44 -13.36 2.86 17.02
CA MET A 44 -12.59 4.09 17.17
C MET A 44 -11.41 4.20 16.18
N TYR A 45 -10.86 3.07 15.75
CA TYR A 45 -9.70 3.01 14.85
C TYR A 45 -10.04 2.30 13.54
N PRO A 46 -9.51 2.78 12.43
CA PRO A 46 -9.65 2.14 11.13
C PRO A 46 -8.73 0.91 11.02
N ASP A 47 -9.21 -0.20 11.55
CA ASP A 47 -8.51 -1.49 11.58
C ASP A 47 -9.56 -2.61 11.56
N VAL A 48 -9.69 -3.30 10.43
CA VAL A 48 -10.76 -4.26 10.18
C VAL A 48 -10.23 -5.51 9.49
N PHE A 49 -10.56 -6.67 10.03
CA PHE A 49 -10.46 -7.93 9.28
C PHE A 49 -11.69 -8.10 8.40
N LEU A 50 -11.44 -8.43 7.14
CA LEU A 50 -12.47 -8.65 6.13
C LEU A 50 -12.89 -10.13 6.09
N GLU A 51 -14.03 -10.41 5.46
CA GLU A 51 -14.57 -11.77 5.35
C GLU A 51 -13.62 -12.76 4.65
N ASN A 52 -12.80 -12.26 3.74
CA ASN A 52 -11.80 -13.07 3.02
C ASN A 52 -10.52 -13.34 3.84
N GLY A 53 -10.47 -12.92 5.10
CA GLY A 53 -9.29 -13.05 5.98
C GLY A 53 -8.24 -11.96 5.80
N ALA A 54 -8.42 -11.05 4.86
CA ALA A 54 -7.54 -9.89 4.69
C ALA A 54 -7.75 -8.87 5.81
N ARG A 55 -6.76 -8.02 6.04
CA ARG A 55 -6.84 -6.89 6.97
C ARG A 55 -6.78 -5.58 6.19
N PHE A 56 -7.68 -4.67 6.52
CA PHE A 56 -7.66 -3.32 5.97
C PHE A 56 -7.58 -2.32 7.12
N TYR A 57 -6.57 -1.47 7.11
CA TYR A 57 -6.27 -0.57 8.21
C TYR A 57 -5.58 0.71 7.74
N GLN A 58 -5.48 1.68 8.65
CA GLN A 58 -4.70 2.88 8.43
C GLN A 58 -3.32 2.71 9.06
N ASP A 59 -2.28 2.84 8.24
CA ASP A 59 -0.90 2.88 8.70
C ASP A 59 -0.41 4.32 8.97
N ILE A 60 0.83 4.43 9.46
CA ILE A 60 1.51 5.70 9.74
C ILE A 60 1.52 6.58 8.48
N GLY A 61 1.31 7.88 8.65
CA GLY A 61 1.19 8.80 7.51
C GLY A 61 -0.20 8.88 6.89
N CYS A 62 -1.21 8.27 7.52
CA CYS A 62 -2.58 8.19 6.99
C CYS A 62 -2.66 7.41 5.68
N HIS A 63 -1.84 6.38 5.51
CA HIS A 63 -1.92 5.48 4.37
C HIS A 63 -2.97 4.40 4.61
N PRO A 64 -3.99 4.27 3.75
CA PRO A 64 -4.79 3.04 3.72
C PRO A 64 -3.91 1.87 3.34
N GLU A 65 -3.92 0.81 4.13
CA GLU A 65 -3.11 -0.38 3.89
C GLU A 65 -3.96 -1.64 3.84
N TYR A 66 -3.69 -2.47 2.86
CA TYR A 66 -4.35 -3.75 2.69
C TYR A 66 -3.34 -4.87 2.83
N ALA A 67 -3.52 -5.71 3.86
CA ALA A 67 -2.79 -6.95 4.04
C ALA A 67 -3.63 -8.12 3.51
N THR A 68 -3.08 -8.90 2.59
CA THR A 68 -3.75 -10.10 2.08
C THR A 68 -3.94 -11.12 3.19
N PRO A 69 -4.87 -12.07 3.04
CA PRO A 69 -4.83 -13.28 3.86
C PRO A 69 -3.54 -14.06 3.60
N GLU A 70 -3.26 -14.99 4.47
CA GLU A 70 -2.19 -15.96 4.30
C GLU A 70 -2.48 -16.84 3.09
N CYS A 71 -1.54 -16.87 2.13
CA CYS A 71 -1.66 -17.64 0.89
C CYS A 71 -0.56 -18.70 0.81
N ASP A 72 -0.85 -19.82 0.19
CA ASP A 72 0.14 -20.86 -0.12
C ASP A 72 0.29 -21.11 -1.63
N ASP A 73 -0.44 -20.35 -2.42
CA ASP A 73 -0.40 -20.33 -3.89
C ASP A 73 -0.22 -18.89 -4.41
N VAL A 74 0.58 -18.71 -5.45
CA VAL A 74 0.89 -17.38 -6.01
C VAL A 74 -0.30 -16.78 -6.76
N ILE A 75 -1.16 -17.60 -7.35
CA ILE A 75 -2.36 -17.12 -8.06
C ILE A 75 -3.36 -16.57 -7.06
N ASP A 76 -3.54 -17.27 -5.93
CA ASP A 76 -4.39 -16.79 -4.83
C ASP A 76 -3.85 -15.47 -4.26
N LEU A 77 -2.53 -15.35 -4.06
CA LEU A 77 -1.92 -14.11 -3.61
C LEU A 77 -2.23 -12.94 -4.56
N VAL A 78 -2.06 -13.14 -5.86
CA VAL A 78 -2.37 -12.12 -6.88
C VAL A 78 -3.86 -11.79 -6.88
N ALA A 79 -4.73 -12.79 -6.75
CA ALA A 79 -6.17 -12.58 -6.68
C ALA A 79 -6.56 -11.74 -5.45
N HIS A 80 -5.94 -12.01 -4.29
CA HIS A 80 -6.17 -11.23 -3.07
C HIS A 80 -5.62 -9.81 -3.16
N ASP A 81 -4.43 -9.57 -3.76
CA ASP A 81 -3.93 -8.20 -4.02
C ASP A 81 -4.93 -7.43 -4.91
N LYS A 82 -5.41 -8.06 -5.98
CA LYS A 82 -6.41 -7.43 -6.87
C LYS A 82 -7.78 -7.25 -6.22
N ALA A 83 -8.16 -8.11 -5.30
CA ALA A 83 -9.37 -7.92 -4.49
C ALA A 83 -9.24 -6.67 -3.60
N GLY A 84 -8.07 -6.44 -2.97
CA GLY A 84 -7.77 -5.25 -2.20
C GLY A 84 -7.95 -3.96 -3.01
N GLU A 85 -7.41 -3.91 -4.22
CA GLU A 85 -7.59 -2.76 -5.14
C GLU A 85 -9.08 -2.48 -5.44
N ARG A 86 -9.87 -3.54 -5.68
CA ARG A 86 -11.32 -3.41 -5.95
C ARG A 86 -12.10 -2.94 -4.73
N ILE A 87 -11.80 -3.48 -3.55
CA ILE A 87 -12.40 -3.07 -2.28
C ILE A 87 -12.12 -1.59 -2.05
N LEU A 88 -10.86 -1.18 -2.17
CA LEU A 88 -10.45 0.20 -1.99
C LEU A 88 -11.14 1.16 -2.97
N ALA A 89 -11.27 0.77 -4.24
CA ALA A 89 -12.00 1.55 -5.23
C ALA A 89 -13.50 1.67 -4.92
N GLN A 90 -14.12 0.65 -4.31
CA GLN A 90 -15.50 0.72 -3.85
C GLN A 90 -15.66 1.65 -2.65
N LEU A 91 -14.75 1.55 -1.68
CA LEU A 91 -14.73 2.43 -0.51
C LEU A 91 -14.52 3.90 -0.89
N ALA A 92 -13.65 4.17 -1.87
CA ALA A 92 -13.43 5.52 -2.41
C ALA A 92 -14.73 6.10 -3.00
N ARG A 93 -15.45 5.33 -3.83
CA ARG A 93 -16.75 5.77 -4.35
C ARG A 93 -17.80 5.99 -3.26
N SER A 94 -17.79 5.17 -2.21
CA SER A 94 -18.69 5.35 -1.07
C SER A 94 -18.32 6.59 -0.25
N ALA A 95 -17.02 6.86 -0.07
CA ALA A 95 -16.53 8.07 0.56
C ALA A 95 -16.97 9.33 -0.20
N GLU A 96 -16.84 9.34 -1.53
CA GLU A 96 -17.30 10.45 -2.37
C GLU A 96 -18.81 10.74 -2.20
N ARG A 97 -19.64 9.69 -2.19
CA ARG A 97 -21.09 9.87 -1.96
C ARG A 97 -21.40 10.49 -0.60
N ARG A 98 -20.71 10.04 0.45
CA ARG A 98 -20.89 10.59 1.80
C ARG A 98 -20.38 12.02 1.92
N MET A 99 -19.19 12.31 1.41
CA MET A 99 -18.66 13.67 1.36
C MET A 99 -19.63 14.61 0.67
N LYS A 100 -20.23 14.17 -0.44
CA LYS A 100 -21.22 14.97 -1.16
C LYS A 100 -22.47 15.20 -0.33
N SER A 101 -22.98 14.21 0.41
CA SER A 101 -24.13 14.41 1.32
C SER A 101 -23.79 15.35 2.49
N ASP A 102 -22.53 15.38 2.91
CA ASP A 102 -22.04 16.27 3.97
C ASP A 102 -21.61 17.66 3.44
N GLY A 103 -21.90 17.96 2.14
CA GLY A 103 -21.70 19.28 1.53
C GLY A 103 -20.36 19.48 0.82
N PHE A 104 -19.54 18.43 0.67
CA PHE A 104 -18.27 18.50 -0.03
C PHE A 104 -18.28 17.62 -1.28
N ASP A 105 -18.31 18.24 -2.47
CA ASP A 105 -18.24 17.50 -3.75
C ASP A 105 -16.77 17.40 -4.20
N GLY A 106 -16.18 16.22 -4.03
CA GLY A 106 -14.80 15.92 -4.37
C GLY A 106 -14.64 14.57 -5.05
N ALA A 107 -13.50 14.37 -5.71
CA ALA A 107 -13.09 13.11 -6.30
C ALA A 107 -11.94 12.51 -5.47
N VAL A 108 -12.10 11.28 -5.05
CA VAL A 108 -11.06 10.52 -4.32
C VAL A 108 -10.20 9.76 -5.31
N SER A 109 -8.93 10.07 -5.32
CA SER A 109 -7.93 9.31 -6.08
C SER A 109 -7.08 8.48 -5.14
N VAL A 110 -6.91 7.22 -5.47
CA VAL A 110 -6.08 6.25 -4.74
C VAL A 110 -5.02 5.72 -5.68
N PHE A 111 -3.80 5.60 -5.21
CA PHE A 111 -2.68 5.19 -6.04
C PHE A 111 -1.68 4.33 -5.27
N LYS A 112 -1.02 3.42 -5.99
CA LYS A 112 0.19 2.73 -5.53
C LYS A 112 1.41 3.54 -5.97
N ASN A 113 2.35 3.72 -5.08
CA ASN A 113 3.61 4.39 -5.39
C ASN A 113 4.71 3.84 -4.47
N ASN A 114 5.93 3.79 -4.93
CA ASN A 114 7.05 3.42 -4.07
C ASN A 114 7.65 4.66 -3.39
N THR A 115 7.92 5.70 -4.19
CA THR A 115 8.35 7.03 -3.69
C THR A 115 7.72 8.12 -4.53
N ASP A 116 7.23 9.18 -3.92
CA ASP A 116 6.75 10.37 -4.62
C ASP A 116 7.91 11.37 -4.89
N THR A 117 7.59 12.51 -5.50
CA THR A 117 8.56 13.57 -5.79
C THR A 117 9.11 14.24 -4.53
N PRO A 118 8.30 14.55 -3.50
CA PRO A 118 8.78 15.07 -2.22
C PRO A 118 9.63 14.07 -1.40
N GLY A 119 9.63 12.78 -1.77
CA GLY A 119 10.41 11.75 -1.08
C GLY A 119 9.63 10.93 -0.05
N ASN A 120 8.31 11.09 0.02
CA ASN A 120 7.48 10.18 0.81
C ASN A 120 7.53 8.78 0.21
N THR A 121 7.44 7.77 1.06
CA THR A 121 7.51 6.36 0.67
C THR A 121 6.21 5.65 1.01
N PHE A 122 5.84 4.69 0.16
CA PHE A 122 4.69 3.82 0.35
C PHE A 122 5.19 2.39 0.34
N GLY A 123 4.84 1.63 1.37
CA GLY A 123 5.31 0.26 1.54
C GLY A 123 4.59 -0.73 0.63
N CYS A 124 5.33 -1.74 0.23
CA CYS A 124 4.78 -3.00 -0.25
C CYS A 124 5.62 -4.10 0.39
N HIS A 125 5.12 -4.65 1.48
CA HIS A 125 5.82 -5.66 2.26
C HIS A 125 5.49 -7.06 1.74
N GLU A 126 6.51 -7.88 1.62
CA GLU A 126 6.37 -9.31 1.34
C GLU A 126 6.63 -10.08 2.62
N ASN A 127 5.62 -10.81 3.10
CA ASN A 127 5.69 -11.60 4.33
C ASN A 127 5.83 -13.08 3.98
N TYR A 128 6.80 -13.76 4.61
CA TYR A 128 7.07 -15.16 4.37
C TYR A 128 7.18 -15.94 5.68
N LEU A 129 6.39 -16.98 5.83
CA LEU A 129 6.51 -17.88 6.98
C LEU A 129 7.80 -18.69 6.86
N MET A 130 8.68 -18.55 7.84
CA MET A 130 9.97 -19.23 7.90
C MET A 130 10.04 -20.22 9.06
N ASP A 131 10.80 -21.30 8.86
CA ASP A 131 11.11 -22.24 9.94
C ASP A 131 11.96 -21.52 11.01
N ARG A 132 11.56 -21.60 12.27
CA ARG A 132 12.26 -20.96 13.40
C ARG A 132 13.69 -21.47 13.61
N ARG A 133 14.05 -22.60 13.03
CA ARG A 133 15.41 -23.13 13.06
C ARG A 133 16.37 -22.44 12.10
N VAL A 134 15.85 -21.67 11.14
CA VAL A 134 16.67 -20.89 10.21
C VAL A 134 17.20 -19.66 10.92
N THR A 135 18.52 -19.54 11.01
CA THR A 135 19.15 -18.40 11.65
C THR A 135 19.11 -17.15 10.75
N PHE A 136 19.11 -15.96 11.36
CA PHE A 136 19.18 -14.69 10.61
C PHE A 136 20.37 -14.67 9.65
N ARG A 137 21.54 -15.15 10.07
CA ARG A 137 22.74 -15.21 9.22
C ARG A 137 22.52 -16.04 7.95
N GLN A 138 21.84 -17.17 8.07
CA GLN A 138 21.50 -18.02 6.91
C GLN A 138 20.52 -17.33 5.96
N LEU A 139 19.53 -16.62 6.50
CA LEU A 139 18.59 -15.82 5.70
C LEU A 139 19.31 -14.67 4.99
N ALA A 140 20.05 -13.87 5.72
CA ALA A 140 20.75 -12.72 5.20
C ALA A 140 21.71 -13.09 4.06
N SER A 141 22.49 -14.15 4.24
CA SER A 141 23.46 -14.60 3.23
C SER A 141 22.81 -15.03 1.89
N LYS A 142 21.53 -15.41 1.91
CA LYS A 142 20.79 -15.81 0.70
C LYS A 142 19.89 -14.69 0.17
N LEU A 143 19.22 -13.97 1.06
CA LEU A 143 18.22 -12.98 0.66
C LEU A 143 18.83 -11.65 0.22
N ILE A 144 19.93 -11.21 0.84
CA ILE A 144 20.57 -9.95 0.46
C ILE A 144 21.01 -9.97 -1.01
N PRO A 145 21.79 -10.97 -1.48
CA PRO A 145 22.12 -11.04 -2.91
C PRO A 145 20.90 -11.09 -3.82
N PHE A 146 19.87 -11.83 -3.43
CA PHE A 146 18.63 -11.89 -4.19
C PHE A 146 17.93 -10.53 -4.26
N PHE A 147 17.75 -9.83 -3.16
CA PHE A 147 17.09 -8.53 -3.12
C PHE A 147 17.85 -7.45 -3.91
N VAL A 148 19.18 -7.51 -3.90
CA VAL A 148 20.01 -6.61 -4.72
C VAL A 148 19.83 -6.91 -6.19
N THR A 149 19.92 -8.17 -6.60
CA THR A 149 19.90 -8.56 -8.01
C THR A 149 18.51 -8.53 -8.63
N ARG A 150 17.44 -8.78 -7.85
CA ARG A 150 16.07 -8.76 -8.38
C ARG A 150 15.67 -7.40 -8.95
N GLN A 151 16.29 -6.31 -8.50
CA GLN A 151 16.02 -4.98 -9.03
C GLN A 151 16.31 -4.86 -10.53
N VAL A 152 17.19 -5.70 -11.06
CA VAL A 152 17.55 -5.70 -12.50
C VAL A 152 16.38 -6.14 -13.38
N PHE A 153 15.55 -7.08 -12.91
CA PHE A 153 14.45 -7.66 -13.71
C PHE A 153 13.05 -7.32 -13.17
N SER A 154 12.90 -6.92 -11.91
CA SER A 154 11.61 -6.60 -11.30
C SER A 154 11.56 -5.21 -10.66
N GLY A 155 12.63 -4.43 -10.72
CA GLY A 155 12.66 -3.09 -10.18
C GLY A 155 11.83 -2.11 -11.02
N ALA A 156 11.00 -1.30 -10.35
CA ALA A 156 10.17 -0.30 -11.03
C ALA A 156 10.98 0.88 -11.58
N GLY A 157 12.16 1.14 -11.01
CA GLY A 157 12.98 2.29 -11.38
C GLY A 157 12.36 3.64 -11.07
N LYS A 158 13.10 4.70 -11.26
CA LYS A 158 12.64 6.08 -11.14
C LYS A 158 13.53 7.04 -11.90
N ILE A 159 12.93 8.03 -12.53
CA ILE A 159 13.64 9.23 -12.96
C ILE A 159 13.75 10.15 -11.73
N LYS A 160 14.96 10.57 -11.39
CA LYS A 160 15.25 11.47 -10.24
C LYS A 160 15.38 12.90 -10.73
N PRO A 161 14.36 13.76 -10.59
CA PRO A 161 14.43 15.15 -11.06
C PRO A 161 15.56 15.94 -10.39
N GLU A 162 15.79 15.65 -9.11
CA GLU A 162 16.84 16.27 -8.28
C GLU A 162 18.28 15.92 -8.71
N LYS A 163 18.45 14.97 -9.62
CA LYS A 163 19.75 14.51 -10.15
C LYS A 163 19.82 14.63 -11.69
N ASP A 164 19.42 15.77 -12.22
CA ASP A 164 19.45 16.06 -13.66
C ASP A 164 18.66 15.06 -14.51
N GLY A 165 17.56 14.51 -13.98
CA GLY A 165 16.71 13.56 -14.68
C GLY A 165 17.34 12.17 -14.86
N ARG A 166 18.34 11.81 -14.10
CA ARG A 166 18.98 10.48 -14.20
C ARG A 166 18.04 9.37 -13.77
N TYR A 167 18.06 8.30 -14.54
CA TYR A 167 17.33 7.07 -14.21
C TYR A 167 18.05 6.28 -13.11
N SER A 168 17.26 5.71 -12.20
CA SER A 168 17.73 4.78 -11.17
C SER A 168 16.92 3.49 -11.25
N ILE A 169 17.58 2.35 -11.29
CA ILE A 169 16.93 1.02 -11.29
C ILE A 169 16.14 0.80 -9.99
N SER A 170 16.70 1.25 -8.86
CA SER A 170 16.04 1.16 -7.57
C SER A 170 15.63 2.54 -7.07
N GLN A 171 14.36 2.69 -6.71
CA GLN A 171 13.85 3.95 -6.15
C GLN A 171 14.38 4.22 -4.73
N ARG A 172 14.63 3.17 -3.95
CA ARG A 172 14.92 3.23 -2.51
C ARG A 172 16.35 2.82 -2.12
N ALA A 173 17.25 2.57 -3.09
CA ALA A 173 18.62 2.11 -2.80
C ALA A 173 19.37 3.03 -1.83
N GLN A 174 19.13 4.34 -1.91
CA GLN A 174 19.75 5.33 -1.01
C GLN A 174 19.29 5.25 0.45
N HIS A 175 18.20 4.54 0.73
CA HIS A 175 17.64 4.34 2.06
C HIS A 175 18.06 3.01 2.68
N ILE A 176 18.70 2.12 1.90
CA ILE A 176 19.24 0.86 2.42
C ILE A 176 20.55 1.23 3.14
N ARG A 177 20.53 1.03 4.44
CA ARG A 177 21.71 1.25 5.30
C ARG A 177 22.16 -0.07 5.88
N GLU A 178 23.46 -0.20 6.14
CA GLU A 178 24.07 -1.36 6.79
C GLU A 178 23.56 -1.53 8.23
#